data_fc8cb8fd54707f3d91bf1e691547fbb5
#
_entry.id   fc8cb8fd54707f3d91bf1e691547fbb5
#
_cell.length_a   1.000
_cell.length_b   1.000
_cell.length_c   1.000
_cell.angle_alpha   90.00
_cell.angle_beta   90.00
_cell.angle_gamma   90.00
#
_symmetry.space_group_name_H-M   'P 1'
#
loop_
_entity.id
_entity.type
_entity.pdbx_description
1 polymer ?
#
loop_
_entity_poly.entity_id
_entity_poly.type
_entity_poly.pdbx_seq_one_letter_code
_entity_poly.pdbx_strand_id
1 'polypeptide(L)'
;MLGDSLAAANTKHVISILDTGEHEDSWVIVMPRADCSLAQHLARSAVPLPLTESIAILKDIADALAEIDGSIVHRDLKPANILRHDGAWKLADFGVARYSDAATSDSTRKQHFSAPYAAPEQWEHRHATSATDVYAFGVIAFELLAGRRPFAGPSREDYREQHVKSPAPELATGTAKLRILVEECLYKDPSVRPSPRALLARIESAEASNQRAGASKLASFSHAVVRERAREQAALNEYREQQEQRLRQVTAADRSIRHIASAMRTEIEDNAPVAEFERIEGNDAPIFRVSLGHAILSFDRARPVEHWDAPFTTIASSRIDLGFGRFDADWQGRGHSLWYCDAKELGTFGWFELAFMESPFSESRPQIEPFARMPHESQPAFGGGVGSMQLAWPVAEIDPTDPQEFIQRWLEWFADAAAGRLQRPSTRPEQEAQRTHR
;
A
#
# COMPACT_ATOMS: atom_id res chain seq x y z
N MET A 1 13.84 -34.59 4.37
CA MET A 1 13.63 -33.64 3.25
C MET A 1 14.53 -32.40 3.29
N LEU A 2 14.62 -31.55 4.36
CA LEU A 2 15.60 -30.44 4.38
C LEU A 2 17.00 -30.95 4.73
N GLY A 3 17.08 -31.88 5.69
CA GLY A 3 18.29 -32.60 6.03
C GLY A 3 18.92 -33.31 4.80
N ASP A 4 18.06 -33.94 3.96
CA ASP A 4 18.51 -34.62 2.76
C ASP A 4 18.96 -33.62 1.67
N SER A 5 18.29 -32.45 1.56
CA SER A 5 18.69 -31.40 0.62
C SER A 5 19.97 -30.67 1.04
N LEU A 6 20.19 -30.46 2.34
CA LEU A 6 21.43 -29.89 2.86
C LEU A 6 22.57 -30.90 2.93
N ALA A 7 22.29 -32.18 3.21
CA ALA A 7 23.27 -33.25 3.19
C ALA A 7 23.71 -33.62 1.74
N ALA A 8 22.82 -33.43 0.76
CA ALA A 8 23.13 -33.64 -0.65
C ALA A 8 23.98 -32.50 -1.26
N ALA A 9 23.84 -31.28 -0.73
CA ALA A 9 24.68 -30.16 -1.11
C ALA A 9 25.93 -30.17 -0.22
N ASN A 10 27.02 -30.74 -0.60
CA ASN A 10 28.32 -30.81 0.09
C ASN A 10 28.77 -29.37 0.58
N THR A 11 27.95 -28.77 1.46
CA THR A 11 28.02 -27.36 1.86
C THR A 11 29.09 -27.19 2.94
N LYS A 12 30.13 -26.42 2.63
CA LYS A 12 31.26 -26.18 3.54
C LYS A 12 30.95 -25.11 4.59
N HIS A 13 30.12 -24.13 4.21
CA HIS A 13 29.82 -22.94 5.03
C HIS A 13 28.41 -22.97 5.66
N VAL A 14 27.78 -24.13 5.70
CA VAL A 14 26.52 -24.38 6.41
C VAL A 14 26.78 -25.39 7.54
N ILE A 15 26.17 -25.17 8.71
CA ILE A 15 26.22 -26.14 9.81
C ILE A 15 25.45 -27.39 9.42
N SER A 16 26.11 -28.56 9.52
CA SER A 16 25.48 -29.87 9.25
C SER A 16 24.46 -30.20 10.32
N ILE A 17 23.32 -30.77 9.89
CA ILE A 17 22.36 -31.39 10.82
C ILE A 17 22.81 -32.83 11.01
N LEU A 18 23.12 -33.19 12.27
CA LEU A 18 23.55 -34.52 12.66
C LEU A 18 22.37 -35.48 12.86
N ASP A 19 21.28 -34.98 13.43
CA ASP A 19 20.08 -35.76 13.70
C ASP A 19 18.87 -34.84 13.88
N THR A 20 17.66 -35.38 13.69
CA THR A 20 16.40 -34.68 13.92
C THR A 20 15.43 -35.62 14.61
N GLY A 21 14.67 -35.10 15.56
CA GLY A 21 13.68 -35.88 16.32
C GLY A 21 12.57 -35.01 16.85
N GLU A 22 11.62 -35.64 17.51
CA GLU A 22 10.50 -34.99 18.20
C GLU A 22 10.56 -35.33 19.68
N HIS A 23 10.42 -34.33 20.54
CA HIS A 23 10.38 -34.48 21.99
C HIS A 23 9.33 -33.54 22.56
N GLU A 24 8.36 -34.06 23.31
CA GLU A 24 7.27 -33.29 23.94
C GLU A 24 6.61 -32.26 22.97
N ASP A 25 6.14 -32.76 21.82
CA ASP A 25 5.49 -31.95 20.74
C ASP A 25 6.40 -30.85 20.13
N SER A 26 7.72 -30.92 20.38
CA SER A 26 8.70 -29.98 19.85
C SER A 26 9.71 -30.69 18.96
N TRP A 27 9.99 -30.11 17.78
CA TRP A 27 11.05 -30.59 16.92
C TRP A 27 12.44 -30.28 17.54
N VAL A 28 13.29 -31.30 17.59
CA VAL A 28 14.67 -31.21 18.07
C VAL A 28 15.60 -31.41 16.90
N ILE A 29 16.58 -30.52 16.77
CA ILE A 29 17.64 -30.64 15.77
C ILE A 29 18.96 -30.74 16.49
N VAL A 30 19.73 -31.78 16.16
CA VAL A 30 21.07 -32.02 16.69
C VAL A 30 22.08 -31.51 15.66
N MET A 31 22.98 -30.63 16.11
CA MET A 31 24.04 -30.06 15.30
C MET A 31 25.38 -30.07 16.04
N PRO A 32 26.52 -29.97 15.33
CA PRO A 32 27.83 -29.85 15.98
C PRO A 32 27.85 -28.64 16.93
N ARG A 33 28.55 -28.80 18.05
CA ARG A 33 28.72 -27.69 18.98
C ARG A 33 29.65 -26.65 18.37
N ALA A 34 29.15 -25.45 18.21
CA ALA A 34 29.92 -24.29 17.76
C ALA A 34 30.68 -23.62 18.90
N ASP A 35 31.77 -22.93 18.58
CA ASP A 35 32.56 -22.16 19.55
C ASP A 35 31.77 -20.96 20.10
N CYS A 36 31.16 -20.20 19.23
CA CYS A 36 30.27 -19.08 19.54
C CYS A 36 29.39 -18.69 18.32
N SER A 37 28.39 -17.87 18.56
CA SER A 37 27.70 -17.14 17.47
C SER A 37 28.41 -15.81 17.17
N LEU A 38 28.17 -15.26 15.97
CA LEU A 38 28.69 -13.93 15.61
C LEU A 38 28.11 -12.84 16.55
N ALA A 39 26.88 -13.01 17.04
CA ALA A 39 26.31 -12.12 18.06
C ALA A 39 27.12 -12.13 19.36
N GLN A 40 27.51 -13.32 19.81
CA GLN A 40 28.38 -13.46 21.02
C GLN A 40 29.79 -12.92 20.79
N HIS A 41 30.31 -13.10 19.58
CA HIS A 41 31.62 -12.56 19.20
C HIS A 41 31.61 -11.03 19.21
N LEU A 42 30.61 -10.40 18.58
CA LEU A 42 30.44 -8.94 18.59
C LEU A 42 30.26 -8.36 20.00
N ALA A 43 29.50 -9.04 20.86
CA ALA A 43 29.28 -8.60 22.23
C ALA A 43 30.58 -8.61 23.10
N ARG A 44 31.56 -9.39 22.70
CA ARG A 44 32.88 -9.52 23.43
C ARG A 44 33.97 -8.72 22.79
N SER A 45 33.79 -8.26 21.56
CA SER A 45 34.82 -7.54 20.78
C SER A 45 34.64 -6.03 20.88
N ALA A 46 35.75 -5.29 20.68
CA ALA A 46 35.63 -3.86 20.41
C ALA A 46 34.96 -3.66 19.04
N VAL A 47 33.96 -2.80 18.97
CA VAL A 47 33.26 -2.49 17.72
C VAL A 47 33.55 -1.03 17.32
N PRO A 48 33.73 -0.72 16.04
CA PRO A 48 33.70 -1.66 14.88
C PRO A 48 34.88 -2.64 14.91
N LEU A 49 34.69 -3.82 14.31
CA LEU A 49 35.78 -4.81 14.17
C LEU A 49 36.86 -4.30 13.21
N PRO A 50 38.10 -4.81 13.33
CA PRO A 50 39.14 -4.57 12.33
C PRO A 50 38.65 -4.93 10.92
N LEU A 51 39.00 -4.11 9.91
CA LEU A 51 38.52 -4.29 8.54
C LEU A 51 38.89 -5.69 7.98
N THR A 52 40.08 -6.20 8.28
CA THR A 52 40.55 -7.53 7.85
C THR A 52 39.68 -8.65 8.44
N GLU A 53 39.31 -8.54 9.70
CA GLU A 53 38.43 -9.50 10.36
C GLU A 53 36.98 -9.41 9.80
N SER A 54 36.46 -8.20 9.62
CA SER A 54 35.17 -7.98 9.02
C SER A 54 35.08 -8.58 7.59
N ILE A 55 36.12 -8.40 6.78
CA ILE A 55 36.19 -8.97 5.42
C ILE A 55 36.21 -10.51 5.49
N ALA A 56 37.00 -11.12 6.41
CA ALA A 56 37.01 -12.57 6.54
C ALA A 56 35.63 -13.15 6.91
N ILE A 57 34.95 -12.54 7.88
CA ILE A 57 33.59 -12.92 8.27
C ILE A 57 32.62 -12.78 7.07
N LEU A 58 32.69 -11.65 6.36
CA LEU A 58 31.81 -11.38 5.21
C LEU A 58 32.06 -12.37 4.05
N LYS A 59 33.29 -12.80 3.84
CA LYS A 59 33.61 -13.86 2.84
C LYS A 59 32.94 -15.18 3.19
N ASP A 60 33.09 -15.65 4.43
CA ASP A 60 32.48 -16.90 4.88
C ASP A 60 30.95 -16.87 4.72
N ILE A 61 30.30 -15.73 5.06
CA ILE A 61 28.84 -15.58 4.89
C ILE A 61 28.46 -15.52 3.41
N ALA A 62 29.22 -14.83 2.57
CA ALA A 62 28.98 -14.73 1.13
C ALA A 62 29.13 -16.09 0.44
N ASP A 63 30.12 -16.88 0.83
CA ASP A 63 30.29 -18.25 0.36
C ASP A 63 29.10 -19.13 0.74
N ALA A 64 28.64 -19.05 2.00
CA ALA A 64 27.48 -19.79 2.46
C ALA A 64 26.21 -19.41 1.67
N LEU A 65 25.99 -18.12 1.42
CA LEU A 65 24.84 -17.66 0.62
C LEU A 65 24.92 -18.11 -0.84
N ALA A 66 26.12 -18.14 -1.42
CA ALA A 66 26.34 -18.65 -2.78
C ALA A 66 26.11 -20.18 -2.89
N GLU A 67 26.49 -20.95 -1.83
CA GLU A 67 26.25 -22.38 -1.76
C GLU A 67 24.76 -22.75 -1.74
N ILE A 68 23.93 -21.95 -1.07
CA ILE A 68 22.47 -22.21 -0.96
C ILE A 68 21.63 -21.52 -2.06
N ASP A 69 22.26 -20.65 -2.88
CA ASP A 69 21.55 -19.88 -3.91
C ASP A 69 20.81 -20.80 -4.91
N GLY A 70 19.54 -20.52 -5.12
CA GLY A 70 18.64 -21.30 -5.98
C GLY A 70 18.06 -22.57 -5.34
N SER A 71 18.53 -22.96 -4.13
CA SER A 71 18.05 -24.15 -3.43
C SER A 71 17.22 -23.80 -2.21
N ILE A 72 17.72 -22.89 -1.38
CA ILE A 72 17.09 -22.52 -0.09
C ILE A 72 17.22 -21.01 0.12
N VAL A 73 16.20 -20.40 0.73
CA VAL A 73 16.22 -19.03 1.25
C VAL A 73 16.20 -19.09 2.77
N HIS A 74 17.17 -18.46 3.42
CA HIS A 74 17.33 -18.52 4.88
C HIS A 74 16.24 -17.78 5.65
N ARG A 75 15.90 -16.55 5.22
CA ARG A 75 14.80 -15.67 5.70
C ARG A 75 14.96 -15.08 7.10
N ASP A 76 15.83 -15.59 7.93
CA ASP A 76 16.16 -15.04 9.26
C ASP A 76 17.67 -14.97 9.47
N LEU A 77 18.40 -14.46 8.48
CA LEU A 77 19.83 -14.25 8.56
C LEU A 77 20.12 -13.12 9.56
N LYS A 78 20.90 -13.44 10.59
CA LYS A 78 21.29 -12.52 11.67
C LYS A 78 22.54 -13.02 12.37
N PRO A 79 23.28 -12.19 13.12
CA PRO A 79 24.50 -12.61 13.82
C PRO A 79 24.32 -13.80 14.79
N ALA A 80 23.13 -13.99 15.35
CA ALA A 80 22.84 -15.12 16.23
C ALA A 80 22.83 -16.47 15.49
N ASN A 81 22.48 -16.46 14.18
CA ASN A 81 22.38 -17.63 13.31
C ASN A 81 23.65 -17.87 12.46
N ILE A 82 24.72 -17.14 12.74
CA ILE A 82 26.04 -17.33 12.12
C ILE A 82 26.97 -17.86 13.21
N LEU A 83 27.39 -19.11 13.07
CA LEU A 83 28.13 -19.85 14.10
C LEU A 83 29.58 -20.08 13.69
N ARG A 84 30.51 -19.94 14.64
CA ARG A 84 31.91 -20.29 14.41
C ARG A 84 32.12 -21.76 14.70
N HIS A 85 32.56 -22.51 13.68
CA HIS A 85 32.83 -23.93 13.79
C HIS A 85 33.94 -24.34 12.82
N ASP A 86 34.93 -25.10 13.29
CA ASP A 86 36.12 -25.49 12.54
C ASP A 86 36.89 -24.30 11.95
N GLY A 87 36.97 -23.21 12.70
CA GLY A 87 37.70 -22.01 12.29
C GLY A 87 37.02 -21.10 11.26
N ALA A 88 35.86 -21.48 10.74
CA ALA A 88 35.07 -20.71 9.77
C ALA A 88 33.73 -20.27 10.36
N TRP A 89 33.12 -19.23 9.78
CA TRP A 89 31.75 -18.81 10.07
C TRP A 89 30.79 -19.52 9.16
N LYS A 90 29.76 -20.17 9.73
CA LYS A 90 28.82 -21.02 9.01
C LYS A 90 27.40 -20.60 9.33
N LEU A 91 26.49 -20.69 8.34
CA LEU A 91 25.07 -20.44 8.54
C LEU A 91 24.40 -21.61 9.27
N ALA A 92 23.53 -21.27 10.20
CA ALA A 92 22.73 -22.20 10.98
C ALA A 92 21.26 -21.70 11.06
N ASP A 93 20.36 -22.55 11.53
CA ASP A 93 18.97 -22.18 11.78
C ASP A 93 18.20 -21.72 10.51
N PHE A 94 18.19 -22.57 9.48
CA PHE A 94 17.42 -22.36 8.25
C PHE A 94 15.91 -22.40 8.47
N GLY A 95 15.35 -21.43 9.23
CA GLY A 95 13.91 -21.26 9.39
C GLY A 95 13.17 -22.56 9.69
N VAL A 96 13.62 -23.33 10.68
CA VAL A 96 12.97 -24.61 11.12
C VAL A 96 11.50 -24.42 11.46
N ALA A 97 11.07 -23.21 11.76
CA ALA A 97 9.66 -22.82 11.85
C ALA A 97 8.79 -23.20 10.62
N ARG A 98 9.39 -23.62 9.51
CA ARG A 98 8.62 -24.12 8.35
C ARG A 98 8.15 -25.55 8.44
N TYR A 99 8.75 -26.38 9.31
CA TYR A 99 8.32 -27.79 9.47
C TYR A 99 7.13 -27.94 10.44
N SER A 100 7.02 -27.06 11.43
CA SER A 100 5.84 -26.99 12.29
C SER A 100 4.62 -26.37 11.55
N ASP A 101 4.85 -25.59 10.50
CA ASP A 101 3.82 -24.85 9.77
C ASP A 101 3.05 -25.67 8.71
N ALA A 102 3.45 -26.91 8.44
CA ALA A 102 2.61 -27.80 7.65
C ALA A 102 1.33 -28.23 8.39
N ALA A 103 1.28 -28.00 9.70
CA ALA A 103 0.19 -28.40 10.59
C ALA A 103 -0.62 -27.25 11.19
N THR A 104 -0.24 -25.98 11.04
CA THR A 104 -0.91 -24.85 11.72
C THR A 104 -1.36 -23.73 10.75
N SER A 105 -2.46 -23.08 11.11
CA SER A 105 -3.22 -22.11 10.30
C SER A 105 -2.44 -20.92 9.75
N ASP A 106 -2.92 -20.37 8.61
CA ASP A 106 -2.35 -19.26 7.81
C ASP A 106 -1.98 -17.97 8.58
N SER A 107 -2.54 -17.73 9.76
CA SER A 107 -2.30 -16.52 10.54
C SER A 107 -0.95 -16.50 11.29
N THR A 108 -0.39 -17.67 11.63
CA THR A 108 0.86 -17.79 12.38
C THR A 108 2.10 -17.74 11.47
N ARG A 109 1.92 -18.01 10.16
CA ARG A 109 3.00 -18.05 9.15
C ARG A 109 3.67 -16.71 8.85
N LYS A 110 3.10 -15.58 9.25
CA LYS A 110 3.45 -14.26 8.69
C LYS A 110 4.45 -13.44 9.51
N GLN A 111 4.96 -13.89 10.67
CA GLN A 111 5.67 -12.99 11.58
C GLN A 111 7.03 -13.46 12.13
N HIS A 112 7.59 -14.56 11.64
CA HIS A 112 8.87 -15.08 12.16
C HIS A 112 10.08 -14.58 11.36
N PHE A 113 10.46 -13.33 11.60
CA PHE A 113 11.72 -12.75 11.21
C PHE A 113 12.25 -11.79 12.29
N SER A 114 13.54 -11.61 12.31
CA SER A 114 14.19 -10.71 13.27
C SER A 114 14.15 -9.26 12.77
N ALA A 115 13.30 -8.44 13.39
CA ALA A 115 13.03 -7.05 13.00
C ALA A 115 14.27 -6.22 12.62
N PRO A 116 15.42 -6.27 13.35
CA PRO A 116 16.59 -5.46 13.01
C PRO A 116 17.29 -5.83 11.69
N TYR A 117 17.02 -7.00 11.10
CA TYR A 117 17.70 -7.53 9.90
C TYR A 117 16.73 -7.83 8.76
N ALA A 118 15.43 -7.64 8.98
CA ALA A 118 14.39 -8.02 8.03
C ALA A 118 14.38 -7.13 6.79
N ALA A 119 14.31 -7.75 5.62
CA ALA A 119 14.21 -7.06 4.35
C ALA A 119 12.83 -6.40 4.15
N PRO A 120 12.73 -5.29 3.36
CA PRO A 120 11.48 -4.59 3.08
C PRO A 120 10.33 -5.52 2.67
N GLU A 121 10.60 -6.46 1.76
CA GLU A 121 9.61 -7.42 1.27
C GLU A 121 9.06 -8.35 2.35
N GLN A 122 9.80 -8.61 3.44
CA GLN A 122 9.30 -9.39 4.57
C GLN A 122 8.29 -8.60 5.40
N TRP A 123 8.51 -7.29 5.58
CA TRP A 123 7.59 -6.39 6.24
C TRP A 123 6.29 -6.19 5.45
N GLU A 124 6.39 -6.26 4.13
CA GLU A 124 5.28 -6.13 3.19
C GLU A 124 4.59 -7.47 2.86
N HIS A 125 5.01 -8.55 3.53
CA HIS A 125 4.48 -9.89 3.31
C HIS A 125 4.59 -10.38 1.85
N ARG A 126 5.58 -9.86 1.12
CA ARG A 126 5.93 -10.31 -0.24
C ARG A 126 6.77 -11.59 -0.20
N HIS A 127 6.91 -12.24 -1.35
CA HIS A 127 7.68 -13.49 -1.47
C HIS A 127 9.17 -13.24 -1.20
N ALA A 128 9.74 -13.98 -0.22
CA ALA A 128 11.17 -13.94 0.09
C ALA A 128 11.96 -14.74 -0.95
N THR A 129 13.06 -14.16 -1.43
CA THR A 129 14.00 -14.75 -2.38
C THR A 129 15.42 -14.71 -1.83
N SER A 130 16.42 -15.19 -2.57
CA SER A 130 17.83 -15.04 -2.19
C SER A 130 18.24 -13.58 -1.99
N ALA A 131 17.57 -12.63 -2.67
CA ALA A 131 17.78 -11.20 -2.46
C ALA A 131 17.35 -10.72 -1.06
N THR A 132 16.45 -11.43 -0.37
CA THR A 132 16.07 -11.19 1.02
C THR A 132 17.25 -11.44 1.96
N ASP A 133 17.97 -12.54 1.76
CA ASP A 133 19.17 -12.87 2.54
C ASP A 133 20.33 -11.92 2.22
N VAL A 134 20.43 -11.46 0.97
CA VAL A 134 21.40 -10.41 0.57
C VAL A 134 21.15 -9.10 1.31
N TYR A 135 19.91 -8.71 1.54
CA TYR A 135 19.59 -7.53 2.35
C TYR A 135 20.06 -7.70 3.80
N ALA A 136 19.72 -8.84 4.41
CA ALA A 136 20.17 -9.16 5.77
C ALA A 136 21.71 -9.22 5.87
N PHE A 137 22.38 -9.77 4.85
CA PHE A 137 23.85 -9.69 4.71
C PHE A 137 24.33 -8.23 4.71
N GLY A 138 23.67 -7.34 3.96
CA GLY A 138 23.98 -5.90 3.93
C GLY A 138 23.87 -5.24 5.31
N VAL A 139 22.82 -5.59 6.09
CA VAL A 139 22.66 -5.10 7.48
C VAL A 139 23.80 -5.58 8.37
N ILE A 140 24.17 -6.86 8.28
CA ILE A 140 25.28 -7.45 9.03
C ILE A 140 26.61 -6.79 8.63
N ALA A 141 26.86 -6.63 7.34
CA ALA A 141 28.06 -5.98 6.84
C ALA A 141 28.19 -4.53 7.34
N PHE A 142 27.10 -3.79 7.34
CA PHE A 142 27.07 -2.45 7.92
C PHE A 142 27.40 -2.48 9.42
N GLU A 143 26.80 -3.42 10.16
CA GLU A 143 27.02 -3.56 11.61
C GLU A 143 28.51 -3.89 11.93
N LEU A 144 29.13 -4.81 11.20
CA LEU A 144 30.55 -5.16 11.37
C LEU A 144 31.48 -3.97 11.12
N LEU A 145 31.20 -3.20 10.06
CA LEU A 145 32.06 -2.11 9.61
C LEU A 145 31.83 -0.80 10.37
N ALA A 146 30.58 -0.52 10.78
CA ALA A 146 30.21 0.71 11.47
C ALA A 146 30.16 0.57 13.02
N GLY A 147 30.16 -0.66 13.54
CA GLY A 147 29.96 -0.93 14.97
C GLY A 147 28.52 -0.68 15.45
N ARG A 148 27.60 -0.43 14.54
CA ARG A 148 26.18 -0.21 14.81
C ARG A 148 25.34 -0.64 13.62
N ARG A 149 24.10 -0.97 13.85
CA ARG A 149 23.15 -1.28 12.75
C ARG A 149 22.79 -0.03 11.96
N PRO A 150 22.41 -0.18 10.66
CA PRO A 150 21.98 0.95 9.84
C PRO A 150 20.67 1.57 10.34
N PHE A 151 19.81 0.75 10.95
CA PHE A 151 18.54 1.16 11.51
C PHE A 151 18.45 0.80 12.98
N ALA A 152 17.98 1.72 13.81
CA ALA A 152 18.12 1.64 15.27
C ALA A 152 16.83 1.17 16.00
N GLY A 153 15.70 1.21 15.36
CA GLY A 153 14.42 0.98 16.02
C GLY A 153 13.99 2.24 16.81
N PRO A 154 13.43 2.12 18.03
CA PRO A 154 13.50 0.98 18.97
C PRO A 154 12.32 0.00 18.88
N SER A 155 11.16 0.44 18.39
CA SER A 155 9.97 -0.42 18.30
C SER A 155 9.96 -1.26 17.01
N ARG A 156 9.09 -2.27 16.97
CA ARG A 156 8.88 -3.07 15.75
C ARG A 156 8.41 -2.20 14.58
N GLU A 157 7.55 -1.21 14.86
CA GLU A 157 7.02 -0.30 13.84
C GLU A 157 8.09 0.66 13.33
N ASP A 158 8.96 1.18 14.21
CA ASP A 158 10.10 1.99 13.80
C ASP A 158 11.04 1.21 12.87
N TYR A 159 11.34 -0.07 13.20
CA TYR A 159 12.11 -0.93 12.30
C TYR A 159 11.41 -1.11 10.96
N ARG A 160 10.09 -1.36 10.96
CA ARG A 160 9.32 -1.49 9.73
C ARG A 160 9.44 -0.24 8.88
N GLU A 161 9.19 0.94 9.43
CA GLU A 161 9.28 2.19 8.70
C GLU A 161 10.69 2.44 8.15
N GLN A 162 11.72 2.21 8.97
CA GLN A 162 13.10 2.41 8.58
C GLN A 162 13.54 1.42 7.49
N HIS A 163 13.22 0.14 7.61
CA HIS A 163 13.58 -0.87 6.62
C HIS A 163 12.83 -0.68 5.31
N VAL A 164 11.56 -0.28 5.34
CA VAL A 164 10.74 -0.12 4.13
C VAL A 164 11.02 1.22 3.44
N LYS A 165 11.10 2.33 4.20
CA LYS A 165 11.08 3.69 3.62
C LYS A 165 12.40 4.43 3.74
N SER A 166 13.12 4.30 4.87
CA SER A 166 14.29 5.15 5.11
C SER A 166 15.50 4.70 4.31
N PRO A 167 16.24 5.59 3.64
CA PRO A 167 17.50 5.24 3.00
C PRO A 167 18.50 4.76 4.06
N ALA A 168 19.36 3.81 3.68
CA ALA A 168 20.44 3.40 4.54
C ALA A 168 21.40 4.58 4.77
N PRO A 169 21.88 4.77 6.03
CA PRO A 169 22.86 5.81 6.31
C PRO A 169 24.19 5.54 5.59
N GLU A 170 24.93 6.59 5.30
CA GLU A 170 26.23 6.45 4.64
C GLU A 170 27.22 5.70 5.54
N LEU A 171 27.90 4.71 4.97
CA LEU A 171 28.97 3.96 5.64
C LEU A 171 30.29 4.70 5.46
N ALA A 172 30.86 5.19 6.56
CA ALA A 172 32.12 5.95 6.55
C ALA A 172 33.38 5.06 6.50
N THR A 173 33.29 3.79 6.92
CA THR A 173 34.38 2.83 7.08
C THR A 173 34.47 1.83 5.93
N GLY A 174 35.64 1.24 5.74
CA GLY A 174 35.90 0.28 4.66
C GLY A 174 36.37 0.91 3.36
N THR A 175 36.74 0.06 2.38
CA THR A 175 37.14 0.52 1.04
C THR A 175 35.95 1.07 0.27
N ALA A 176 36.17 1.96 -0.71
CA ALA A 176 35.09 2.52 -1.54
C ALA A 176 34.23 1.43 -2.17
N LYS A 177 34.83 0.36 -2.69
CA LYS A 177 34.10 -0.78 -3.28
C LYS A 177 33.27 -1.54 -2.26
N LEU A 178 33.76 -1.71 -1.04
CA LEU A 178 33.03 -2.42 0.02
C LEU A 178 31.83 -1.58 0.50
N ARG A 179 32.01 -0.27 0.64
CA ARG A 179 30.91 0.65 0.99
C ARG A 179 29.78 0.61 -0.05
N ILE A 180 30.16 0.63 -1.34
CA ILE A 180 29.24 0.53 -2.46
C ILE A 180 28.48 -0.81 -2.40
N LEU A 181 29.18 -1.93 -2.19
CA LEU A 181 28.56 -3.23 -2.08
C LEU A 181 27.52 -3.29 -0.95
N VAL A 182 27.87 -2.77 0.22
CA VAL A 182 26.96 -2.74 1.38
C VAL A 182 25.72 -1.89 1.09
N GLU A 183 25.89 -0.72 0.46
CA GLU A 183 24.77 0.14 0.07
C GLU A 183 23.84 -0.56 -0.94
N GLU A 184 24.39 -1.22 -1.95
CA GLU A 184 23.59 -1.96 -2.94
C GLU A 184 22.83 -3.15 -2.32
N CYS A 185 23.41 -3.84 -1.33
CA CYS A 185 22.69 -4.88 -0.58
C CYS A 185 21.49 -4.32 0.19
N LEU A 186 21.54 -3.05 0.62
CA LEU A 186 20.51 -2.37 1.40
C LEU A 186 19.46 -1.65 0.55
N TYR A 187 19.47 -1.80 -0.78
CA TYR A 187 18.41 -1.26 -1.64
C TYR A 187 17.05 -1.89 -1.31
N LYS A 188 16.02 -1.04 -1.35
CA LYS A 188 14.66 -1.46 -0.97
C LYS A 188 14.08 -2.45 -1.99
N ASP A 189 14.31 -2.22 -3.28
CA ASP A 189 13.92 -3.13 -4.36
C ASP A 189 14.86 -4.35 -4.41
N PRO A 190 14.34 -5.59 -4.22
CA PRO A 190 15.14 -6.81 -4.30
C PRO A 190 15.82 -7.02 -5.65
N SER A 191 15.22 -6.53 -6.74
CA SER A 191 15.69 -6.79 -8.12
C SER A 191 16.99 -6.07 -8.48
N VAL A 192 17.34 -5.01 -7.74
CA VAL A 192 18.57 -4.24 -7.97
C VAL A 192 19.70 -4.59 -7.01
N ARG A 193 19.47 -5.50 -6.08
CA ARG A 193 20.50 -6.02 -5.18
C ARG A 193 21.43 -6.99 -5.93
N PRO A 194 22.72 -7.11 -5.51
CA PRO A 194 23.63 -8.08 -6.10
C PRO A 194 23.13 -9.51 -5.85
N SER A 195 23.46 -10.45 -6.77
CA SER A 195 23.20 -11.86 -6.52
C SER A 195 24.14 -12.42 -5.44
N PRO A 196 23.75 -13.48 -4.69
CA PRO A 196 24.62 -14.13 -3.71
C PRO A 196 25.98 -14.51 -4.30
N ARG A 197 26.03 -15.04 -5.50
CA ARG A 197 27.26 -15.42 -6.20
C ARG A 197 28.19 -14.26 -6.52
N ALA A 198 27.62 -13.03 -6.66
CA ALA A 198 28.40 -11.84 -6.92
C ALA A 198 29.06 -11.26 -5.66
N LEU A 199 28.55 -11.60 -4.46
CA LEU A 199 29.05 -11.03 -3.20
C LEU A 199 30.53 -11.33 -2.97
N LEU A 200 30.92 -12.62 -3.04
CA LEU A 200 32.30 -13.05 -2.77
C LEU A 200 33.29 -12.37 -3.72
N ALA A 201 33.05 -12.44 -5.04
CA ALA A 201 33.94 -11.83 -6.03
C ALA A 201 34.08 -10.31 -5.81
N ARG A 202 33.01 -9.65 -5.38
CA ARG A 202 33.00 -8.20 -5.11
C ARG A 202 33.75 -7.87 -3.82
N ILE A 203 33.66 -8.68 -2.77
CA ILE A 203 34.43 -8.52 -1.51
C ILE A 203 35.92 -8.70 -1.81
N GLU A 204 36.31 -9.74 -2.57
CA GLU A 204 37.71 -9.99 -2.98
C GLU A 204 38.27 -8.84 -3.83
N SER A 205 37.46 -8.33 -4.78
CA SER A 205 37.83 -7.14 -5.56
C SER A 205 37.97 -5.88 -4.70
N ALA A 206 37.21 -5.77 -3.61
CA ALA A 206 37.30 -4.64 -2.67
C ALA A 206 38.57 -4.73 -1.81
N GLU A 207 38.98 -5.93 -1.45
CA GLU A 207 40.24 -6.18 -0.73
C GLU A 207 41.48 -5.88 -1.60
N ALA A 208 41.47 -6.36 -2.86
CA ALA A 208 42.58 -6.20 -3.81
C ALA A 208 42.75 -4.75 -4.33
N SER A 209 41.75 -3.89 -4.21
CA SER A 209 41.77 -2.59 -4.88
C SER A 209 42.45 -1.45 -4.13
N ASN A 210 43.17 -1.71 -3.10
CA ASN A 210 43.82 -0.66 -2.28
C ASN A 210 44.90 0.16 -3.04
N GLN A 211 45.10 -0.02 -4.37
CA GLN A 211 46.27 0.51 -5.07
C GLN A 211 46.02 1.28 -6.38
N ARG A 212 44.78 1.55 -6.87
CA ARG A 212 44.59 2.25 -8.16
C ARG A 212 43.57 3.37 -8.13
N ALA A 213 44.02 4.63 -8.13
CA ALA A 213 43.15 5.83 -8.08
C ALA A 213 42.12 5.94 -9.24
N GLY A 214 42.46 5.45 -10.44
CA GLY A 214 41.55 5.47 -11.60
C GLY A 214 40.36 4.49 -11.47
N ALA A 215 40.60 3.31 -10.88
CA ALA A 215 39.55 2.31 -10.63
C ALA A 215 38.53 2.81 -9.58
N SER A 216 38.97 3.60 -8.60
CA SER A 216 38.10 4.21 -7.58
C SER A 216 37.13 5.24 -8.19
N LYS A 217 37.59 6.07 -9.15
CA LYS A 217 36.74 7.03 -9.85
C LYS A 217 35.70 6.34 -10.73
N LEU A 218 36.08 5.29 -11.44
CA LEU A 218 35.15 4.52 -12.27
C LEU A 218 34.09 3.79 -11.41
N ALA A 219 34.49 3.23 -10.28
CA ALA A 219 33.59 2.59 -9.33
C ALA A 219 32.58 3.58 -8.74
N SER A 220 33.02 4.81 -8.35
CA SER A 220 32.11 5.83 -7.83
C SER A 220 31.12 6.33 -8.87
N PHE A 221 31.54 6.46 -10.15
CA PHE A 221 30.63 6.82 -11.25
C PHE A 221 29.60 5.72 -11.52
N SER A 222 30.06 4.46 -11.62
CA SER A 222 29.17 3.31 -11.78
C SER A 222 28.12 3.24 -10.65
N HIS A 223 28.55 3.48 -9.40
CA HIS A 223 27.67 3.53 -8.24
C HIS A 223 26.62 4.66 -8.35
N ALA A 224 27.02 5.85 -8.79
CA ALA A 224 26.09 6.95 -8.99
C ALA A 224 24.97 6.59 -10.01
N VAL A 225 25.35 5.89 -11.09
CA VAL A 225 24.38 5.41 -12.09
C VAL A 225 23.43 4.36 -11.52
N VAL A 226 23.95 3.41 -10.74
CA VAL A 226 23.09 2.37 -10.10
C VAL A 226 22.17 2.99 -9.06
N ARG A 227 22.66 3.95 -8.27
CA ARG A 227 21.86 4.70 -7.29
C ARG A 227 20.71 5.46 -7.97
N GLU A 228 20.99 6.10 -9.10
CA GLU A 228 19.96 6.83 -9.86
C GLU A 228 18.90 5.88 -10.39
N ARG A 229 19.30 4.76 -11.00
CA ARG A 229 18.35 3.72 -11.45
C ARG A 229 17.50 3.15 -10.30
N ALA A 230 18.11 2.94 -9.13
CA ALA A 230 17.38 2.46 -7.96
C ALA A 230 16.34 3.49 -7.47
N ARG A 231 16.65 4.79 -7.53
CA ARG A 231 15.71 5.86 -7.22
C ARG A 231 14.56 5.94 -8.22
N GLU A 232 14.88 5.87 -9.52
CA GLU A 232 13.89 5.85 -10.59
C GLU A 232 12.94 4.66 -10.44
N GLN A 233 13.50 3.48 -10.13
CA GLN A 233 12.70 2.27 -9.93
C GLN A 233 11.81 2.36 -8.67
N ALA A 234 12.34 2.92 -7.58
CA ALA A 234 11.57 3.14 -6.35
C ALA A 234 10.41 4.12 -6.59
N ALA A 235 10.65 5.22 -7.29
CA ALA A 235 9.61 6.18 -7.67
C ALA A 235 8.53 5.55 -8.58
N LEU A 236 8.95 4.69 -9.52
CA LEU A 236 8.02 3.97 -10.39
C LEU A 236 7.16 2.96 -9.61
N ASN A 237 7.75 2.27 -8.64
CA ASN A 237 7.02 1.32 -7.81
C ASN A 237 6.02 2.06 -6.91
N GLU A 238 6.43 3.16 -6.27
CA GLU A 238 5.55 4.01 -5.47
C GLU A 238 4.38 4.54 -6.31
N TYR A 239 4.64 5.03 -7.51
CA TYR A 239 3.58 5.45 -8.43
C TYR A 239 2.61 4.32 -8.77
N ARG A 240 3.12 3.10 -9.05
CA ARG A 240 2.28 1.92 -9.32
C ARG A 240 1.42 1.55 -8.11
N GLU A 241 1.99 1.54 -6.92
CA GLU A 241 1.26 1.25 -5.69
C GLU A 241 0.13 2.26 -5.43
N GLN A 242 0.39 3.57 -5.65
CA GLN A 242 -0.62 4.62 -5.57
C GLN A 242 -1.74 4.41 -6.59
N GLN A 243 -1.42 4.05 -7.83
CA GLN A 243 -2.42 3.77 -8.87
C GLN A 243 -3.26 2.53 -8.53
N GLU A 244 -2.65 1.46 -8.04
CA GLU A 244 -3.38 0.26 -7.60
C GLU A 244 -4.28 0.55 -6.40
N GLN A 245 -3.81 1.33 -5.43
CA GLN A 245 -4.62 1.73 -4.28
C GLN A 245 -5.83 2.55 -4.73
N ARG A 246 -5.61 3.53 -5.63
CA ARG A 246 -6.69 4.34 -6.19
C ARG A 246 -7.71 3.49 -6.95
N LEU A 247 -7.27 2.53 -7.75
CA LEU A 247 -8.16 1.61 -8.48
C LEU A 247 -9.01 0.75 -7.51
N ARG A 248 -8.40 0.28 -6.41
CA ARG A 248 -9.14 -0.44 -5.35
C ARG A 248 -10.22 0.45 -4.72
N GLN A 249 -9.91 1.71 -4.44
CA GLN A 249 -10.86 2.67 -3.89
C GLN A 249 -12.01 2.96 -4.86
N VAL A 250 -11.74 3.17 -6.15
CA VAL A 250 -12.78 3.35 -7.19
C VAL A 250 -13.67 2.11 -7.28
N THR A 251 -13.08 0.92 -7.21
CA THR A 251 -13.85 -0.34 -7.24
C THR A 251 -14.74 -0.49 -6.00
N ALA A 252 -14.25 -0.09 -4.84
CA ALA A 252 -15.04 -0.09 -3.61
C ALA A 252 -16.20 0.93 -3.68
N ALA A 253 -15.93 2.12 -4.21
CA ALA A 253 -16.93 3.14 -4.45
C ALA A 253 -18.05 2.64 -5.40
N ASP A 254 -17.68 2.06 -6.56
CA ASP A 254 -18.68 1.54 -7.51
C ASP A 254 -19.54 0.42 -6.89
N ARG A 255 -18.94 -0.45 -6.09
CA ARG A 255 -19.69 -1.50 -5.39
C ARG A 255 -20.69 -0.92 -4.37
N SER A 256 -20.27 0.03 -3.56
CA SER A 256 -21.13 0.61 -2.52
C SER A 256 -22.26 1.46 -3.11
N ILE A 257 -22.00 2.25 -4.16
CA ILE A 257 -23.06 3.05 -4.78
C ILE A 257 -24.12 2.17 -5.49
N ARG A 258 -23.68 1.05 -6.10
CA ARG A 258 -24.62 0.07 -6.67
C ARG A 258 -25.49 -0.58 -5.61
N HIS A 259 -24.97 -0.80 -4.40
CA HIS A 259 -25.77 -1.33 -3.31
C HIS A 259 -26.86 -0.34 -2.89
N ILE A 260 -26.53 0.95 -2.73
CA ILE A 260 -27.50 2.01 -2.43
C ILE A 260 -28.56 2.12 -3.55
N ALA A 261 -28.13 2.15 -4.81
CA ALA A 261 -29.02 2.23 -5.95
C ALA A 261 -29.93 1.00 -6.07
N SER A 262 -29.42 -0.20 -5.76
CA SER A 262 -30.20 -1.44 -5.77
C SER A 262 -31.28 -1.43 -4.68
N ALA A 263 -30.94 -0.96 -3.47
CA ALA A 263 -31.91 -0.81 -2.39
C ALA A 263 -33.02 0.17 -2.76
N MET A 264 -32.68 1.34 -3.32
CA MET A 264 -33.65 2.31 -3.81
C MET A 264 -34.53 1.74 -4.91
N ARG A 265 -33.96 0.99 -5.84
CA ARG A 265 -34.71 0.31 -6.92
C ARG A 265 -35.71 -0.68 -6.36
N THR A 266 -35.32 -1.52 -5.41
CA THR A 266 -36.23 -2.49 -4.77
C THR A 266 -37.43 -1.79 -4.11
N GLU A 267 -37.17 -0.69 -3.38
CA GLU A 267 -38.23 0.11 -2.77
C GLU A 267 -39.20 0.67 -3.81
N ILE A 268 -38.73 1.09 -4.99
CA ILE A 268 -39.59 1.55 -6.08
C ILE A 268 -40.41 0.39 -6.65
N GLU A 269 -39.79 -0.77 -6.92
CA GLU A 269 -40.44 -1.96 -7.46
C GLU A 269 -41.56 -2.46 -6.53
N ASP A 270 -41.32 -2.45 -5.21
CA ASP A 270 -42.27 -2.93 -4.21
C ASP A 270 -43.41 -1.95 -3.96
N ASN A 271 -43.19 -0.64 -4.02
CA ASN A 271 -44.17 0.38 -3.67
C ASN A 271 -44.84 1.07 -4.88
N ALA A 272 -44.26 0.99 -6.07
CA ALA A 272 -44.74 1.59 -7.28
C ALA A 272 -44.67 0.60 -8.48
N PRO A 273 -45.42 -0.50 -8.47
CA PRO A 273 -45.36 -1.54 -9.52
C PRO A 273 -45.72 -1.06 -10.94
N VAL A 274 -46.27 0.16 -11.05
CA VAL A 274 -46.60 0.82 -12.35
C VAL A 274 -45.44 1.68 -12.86
N ALA A 275 -44.32 1.79 -12.10
CA ALA A 275 -43.12 2.50 -12.55
C ALA A 275 -42.43 1.70 -13.65
N GLU A 276 -41.97 2.38 -14.68
CA GLU A 276 -41.34 1.76 -15.85
C GLU A 276 -39.80 1.98 -15.79
N PHE A 277 -39.06 0.87 -15.63
CA PHE A 277 -37.61 0.89 -15.70
C PHE A 277 -37.11 0.79 -17.14
N GLU A 278 -36.33 1.79 -17.55
CA GLU A 278 -35.72 1.84 -18.88
C GLU A 278 -34.57 0.84 -18.98
N ARG A 279 -34.55 0.04 -20.05
CA ARG A 279 -33.41 -0.84 -20.35
C ARG A 279 -32.37 -0.07 -21.14
N ILE A 280 -31.30 0.37 -20.45
CA ILE A 280 -30.23 1.14 -21.05
C ILE A 280 -28.97 0.26 -21.06
N GLU A 281 -28.35 0.09 -22.24
CA GLU A 281 -27.11 -0.69 -22.41
C GLU A 281 -25.96 0.25 -22.78
N GLY A 282 -24.77 -0.02 -22.22
CA GLY A 282 -23.54 0.73 -22.50
C GLY A 282 -22.70 1.00 -21.25
N ASN A 283 -21.44 1.32 -21.45
CA ASN A 283 -20.50 1.59 -20.35
C ASN A 283 -20.84 2.87 -19.58
N ASP A 284 -21.48 3.84 -20.23
CA ASP A 284 -21.92 5.12 -19.64
C ASP A 284 -23.39 5.10 -19.19
N ALA A 285 -24.06 3.96 -19.29
CA ALA A 285 -25.45 3.81 -18.86
C ALA A 285 -25.59 4.05 -17.35
N PRO A 286 -26.66 4.71 -16.87
CA PRO A 286 -26.98 4.81 -15.46
C PRO A 286 -27.16 3.42 -14.84
N ILE A 287 -27.09 3.32 -13.51
CA ILE A 287 -27.40 2.08 -12.78
C ILE A 287 -28.87 1.73 -13.03
N PHE A 288 -29.74 2.73 -12.94
CA PHE A 288 -31.11 2.65 -13.39
C PHE A 288 -31.67 4.02 -13.82
N ARG A 289 -32.69 3.99 -14.69
CA ARG A 289 -33.58 5.09 -14.95
C ARG A 289 -34.98 4.55 -14.87
N VAL A 290 -35.85 5.26 -14.17
CA VAL A 290 -37.25 4.85 -13.95
C VAL A 290 -38.19 6.03 -14.16
N SER A 291 -39.33 5.78 -14.78
CA SER A 291 -40.39 6.76 -14.94
C SER A 291 -41.63 6.37 -14.14
N LEU A 292 -42.31 7.39 -13.59
CA LEU A 292 -43.59 7.26 -12.92
C LEU A 292 -44.43 8.49 -13.28
N GLY A 293 -45.49 8.31 -14.05
CA GLY A 293 -46.24 9.42 -14.59
C GLY A 293 -45.37 10.32 -15.48
N HIS A 294 -45.18 11.56 -15.06
CA HIS A 294 -44.31 12.53 -15.76
C HIS A 294 -42.91 12.68 -15.13
N ALA A 295 -42.67 12.05 -14.00
CA ALA A 295 -41.40 12.11 -13.33
C ALA A 295 -40.41 11.05 -13.85
N ILE A 296 -39.13 11.42 -13.97
CA ILE A 296 -38.05 10.52 -14.36
C ILE A 296 -36.96 10.64 -13.31
N LEU A 297 -36.64 9.52 -12.68
CA LEU A 297 -35.50 9.41 -11.75
C LEU A 297 -34.38 8.62 -12.41
N SER A 298 -33.14 9.17 -12.39
CA SER A 298 -31.97 8.53 -12.95
C SER A 298 -30.87 8.48 -11.88
N PHE A 299 -30.24 7.32 -11.73
CA PHE A 299 -29.13 7.10 -10.81
C PHE A 299 -27.90 6.62 -11.59
N ASP A 300 -26.86 7.43 -11.65
CA ASP A 300 -25.66 7.15 -12.45
C ASP A 300 -24.67 6.21 -11.73
N ARG A 301 -23.77 5.61 -12.53
CA ARG A 301 -22.65 4.82 -12.03
C ARG A 301 -21.57 5.72 -11.43
N ALA A 302 -20.75 5.15 -10.55
CA ALA A 302 -19.53 5.81 -10.12
C ALA A 302 -18.56 5.98 -11.29
N ARG A 303 -18.01 7.18 -11.43
CA ARG A 303 -16.94 7.53 -12.37
C ARG A 303 -15.70 7.92 -11.60
N PRO A 304 -14.50 7.46 -11.99
CA PRO A 304 -13.26 7.89 -11.33
C PRO A 304 -13.07 9.40 -11.52
N VAL A 305 -12.53 10.04 -10.50
CA VAL A 305 -12.16 11.46 -10.50
C VAL A 305 -10.65 11.56 -10.52
N GLU A 306 -10.05 12.14 -11.56
CA GLU A 306 -8.61 12.14 -11.73
C GLU A 306 -7.88 13.12 -10.79
N HIS A 307 -8.38 14.33 -10.62
CA HIS A 307 -7.71 15.39 -9.84
C HIS A 307 -8.72 16.25 -9.08
N TRP A 308 -8.87 15.97 -7.80
CA TRP A 308 -9.60 16.82 -6.87
C TRP A 308 -9.14 16.53 -5.43
N ASP A 309 -8.32 17.42 -4.88
CA ASP A 309 -7.67 17.23 -3.58
C ASP A 309 -7.98 18.32 -2.56
N ALA A 310 -8.74 19.36 -2.94
CA ALA A 310 -9.11 20.46 -2.05
C ALA A 310 -10.57 20.92 -2.27
N PRO A 311 -11.35 21.11 -1.18
CA PRO A 311 -10.94 21.09 0.24
C PRO A 311 -10.75 19.66 0.83
N PHE A 312 -11.07 18.61 0.11
CA PHE A 312 -10.94 17.20 0.48
C PHE A 312 -10.64 16.36 -0.78
N THR A 313 -10.09 15.17 -0.60
CA THR A 313 -9.77 14.27 -1.71
C THR A 313 -11.01 13.55 -2.20
N THR A 314 -11.28 13.59 -3.50
CA THR A 314 -12.38 12.85 -4.13
C THR A 314 -11.85 11.78 -5.07
N ILE A 315 -12.28 10.53 -4.87
CA ILE A 315 -11.83 9.35 -5.64
C ILE A 315 -12.77 9.03 -6.79
N ALA A 316 -14.08 9.13 -6.53
CA ALA A 316 -15.11 8.85 -7.53
C ALA A 316 -16.29 9.79 -7.35
N SER A 317 -17.05 9.98 -8.43
CA SER A 317 -18.29 10.76 -8.42
C SER A 317 -19.38 10.00 -9.13
N SER A 318 -20.60 10.21 -8.68
CA SER A 318 -21.85 9.77 -9.30
C SER A 318 -22.86 10.92 -9.24
N ARG A 319 -24.03 10.73 -9.76
CA ARG A 319 -25.13 11.68 -9.62
C ARG A 319 -26.46 10.97 -9.58
N ILE A 320 -27.44 11.66 -9.01
CA ILE A 320 -28.84 11.30 -9.02
C ILE A 320 -29.63 12.50 -9.51
N ASP A 321 -30.49 12.30 -10.50
CA ASP A 321 -31.27 13.35 -11.15
C ASP A 321 -32.74 12.97 -11.14
N LEU A 322 -33.60 13.94 -10.77
CA LEU A 322 -35.06 13.84 -10.84
C LEU A 322 -35.58 14.95 -11.77
N GLY A 323 -36.11 14.54 -12.91
CA GLY A 323 -36.64 15.44 -13.93
C GLY A 323 -38.10 15.20 -14.23
N PHE A 324 -38.69 16.12 -14.99
CA PHE A 324 -40.03 16.00 -15.53
C PHE A 324 -39.98 15.67 -17.02
N GLY A 325 -40.80 14.71 -17.49
CA GLY A 325 -40.84 14.32 -18.89
C GLY A 325 -41.54 15.36 -19.82
N ARG A 326 -42.15 16.41 -19.26
CA ARG A 326 -42.61 17.61 -19.97
C ARG A 326 -41.99 18.81 -19.33
N PHE A 327 -41.20 19.56 -20.10
CA PHE A 327 -40.59 20.80 -19.69
C PHE A 327 -41.68 21.85 -19.35
N ASP A 328 -41.84 22.17 -18.09
CA ASP A 328 -42.29 23.50 -17.71
C ASP A 328 -41.12 24.43 -17.97
N ALA A 329 -41.31 25.51 -18.73
CA ALA A 329 -40.22 26.35 -19.23
C ALA A 329 -39.34 26.96 -18.11
N ASP A 330 -39.82 26.91 -16.87
CA ASP A 330 -39.22 27.54 -15.72
C ASP A 330 -38.58 26.58 -14.70
N TRP A 331 -38.76 25.25 -14.79
CA TRP A 331 -38.15 24.30 -13.86
C TRP A 331 -37.93 22.90 -14.46
N GLN A 332 -36.69 22.40 -14.46
CA GLN A 332 -36.33 21.13 -15.07
C GLN A 332 -36.24 19.95 -14.08
N GLY A 333 -36.43 20.19 -12.76
CA GLY A 333 -36.27 19.20 -11.72
C GLY A 333 -35.05 19.51 -10.84
N ARG A 334 -34.49 18.49 -10.18
CA ARG A 334 -33.33 18.63 -9.28
C ARG A 334 -32.30 17.53 -9.55
N GLY A 335 -31.04 17.84 -9.35
CA GLY A 335 -29.94 16.90 -9.47
C GLY A 335 -28.92 17.08 -8.35
N HIS A 336 -28.45 15.98 -7.76
CA HIS A 336 -27.42 16.04 -6.74
C HIS A 336 -26.21 15.21 -7.19
N SER A 337 -25.03 15.72 -6.87
CA SER A 337 -23.77 15.03 -6.99
C SER A 337 -23.57 14.10 -5.81
N LEU A 338 -23.03 12.94 -6.06
CA LEU A 338 -22.62 11.97 -5.05
C LEU A 338 -21.13 11.78 -5.19
N TRP A 339 -20.35 12.22 -4.19
CA TRP A 339 -18.90 12.16 -4.23
C TRP A 339 -18.36 11.17 -3.20
N TYR A 340 -17.50 10.26 -3.65
CA TYR A 340 -16.78 9.35 -2.78
C TYR A 340 -15.47 10.01 -2.37
N CYS A 341 -15.47 10.57 -1.16
CA CYS A 341 -14.43 11.49 -0.70
C CYS A 341 -14.17 11.34 0.81
N ASP A 342 -13.12 11.99 1.28
CA ASP A 342 -12.71 12.03 2.68
C ASP A 342 -13.10 13.35 3.40
N ALA A 343 -14.27 13.89 3.06
CA ALA A 343 -14.73 15.18 3.55
C ALA A 343 -14.97 15.25 5.06
N LYS A 344 -15.19 14.13 5.75
CA LYS A 344 -15.42 14.07 7.20
C LYS A 344 -14.13 13.84 7.98
N GLU A 345 -13.28 12.93 7.50
CA GLU A 345 -12.05 12.54 8.15
C GLU A 345 -11.01 12.19 7.09
N LEU A 346 -9.86 12.83 7.13
CA LEU A 346 -8.79 12.68 6.16
C LEU A 346 -8.37 11.20 6.01
N GLY A 347 -8.42 10.70 4.77
CA GLY A 347 -8.08 9.32 4.44
C GLY A 347 -9.18 8.30 4.68
N THR A 348 -10.32 8.70 5.28
CA THR A 348 -11.51 7.84 5.46
C THR A 348 -12.57 8.22 4.42
N PHE A 349 -12.75 7.36 3.42
CA PHE A 349 -13.61 7.64 2.27
C PHE A 349 -15.01 7.10 2.46
N GLY A 350 -16.01 7.95 2.13
CA GLY A 350 -17.43 7.63 2.12
C GLY A 350 -18.16 8.36 1.01
N TRP A 351 -19.44 8.04 0.80
CA TRP A 351 -20.30 8.76 -0.11
C TRP A 351 -20.90 9.99 0.57
N PHE A 352 -20.75 11.14 -0.09
CA PHE A 352 -21.35 12.40 0.32
C PHE A 352 -22.23 12.95 -0.77
N GLU A 353 -23.44 13.38 -0.39
CA GLU A 353 -24.38 14.08 -1.25
C GLU A 353 -24.14 15.58 -1.18
N LEU A 354 -24.18 16.26 -2.30
CA LEU A 354 -24.13 17.72 -2.42
C LEU A 354 -24.80 18.16 -3.71
N ALA A 355 -25.28 19.39 -3.73
CA ALA A 355 -25.83 19.99 -4.96
C ALA A 355 -25.39 21.43 -5.10
N PHE A 356 -25.42 21.92 -6.33
CA PHE A 356 -24.95 23.23 -6.70
C PHE A 356 -26.11 24.12 -7.19
N MET A 357 -25.93 25.44 -7.11
CA MET A 357 -26.76 26.46 -7.74
C MET A 357 -25.87 27.55 -8.29
N GLU A 358 -26.33 28.26 -9.30
CA GLU A 358 -25.66 29.50 -9.72
C GLU A 358 -25.91 30.64 -8.73
N SER A 359 -24.93 31.50 -8.60
CA SER A 359 -25.06 32.67 -7.72
C SER A 359 -26.22 33.55 -8.21
N PRO A 360 -27.12 33.97 -7.29
CA PRO A 360 -28.21 34.90 -7.64
C PRO A 360 -27.75 36.24 -8.19
N PHE A 361 -26.45 36.56 -8.02
CA PHE A 361 -25.83 37.81 -8.49
C PHE A 361 -25.18 37.69 -9.87
N SER A 362 -25.33 36.53 -10.57
CA SER A 362 -24.89 36.35 -11.96
C SER A 362 -25.70 37.25 -12.89
N GLU A 363 -25.03 37.87 -13.91
CA GLU A 363 -25.66 38.80 -14.88
C GLU A 363 -26.69 38.16 -15.83
N SER A 364 -26.69 36.81 -15.96
CA SER A 364 -27.65 36.00 -16.71
C SER A 364 -28.71 35.42 -15.77
N ARG A 365 -29.84 34.90 -16.30
CA ARG A 365 -30.85 34.18 -15.50
C ARG A 365 -30.18 32.99 -14.80
N PRO A 366 -29.89 33.05 -13.50
CA PRO A 366 -29.13 32.02 -12.83
C PRO A 366 -30.01 30.77 -12.66
N GLN A 367 -29.39 29.59 -12.83
CA GLN A 367 -29.98 28.33 -12.44
C GLN A 367 -29.89 28.19 -10.93
N ILE A 368 -31.01 28.43 -10.26
CA ILE A 368 -31.11 28.43 -8.80
C ILE A 368 -31.65 27.12 -8.23
N GLU A 369 -32.14 26.23 -9.10
CA GLU A 369 -32.53 24.87 -8.73
C GLU A 369 -31.27 24.01 -8.48
N PRO A 370 -31.34 23.04 -7.55
CA PRO A 370 -30.23 22.14 -7.28
C PRO A 370 -29.85 21.34 -8.53
N PHE A 371 -28.58 21.39 -8.92
CA PHE A 371 -28.06 20.61 -10.01
C PHE A 371 -26.76 19.89 -9.61
N ALA A 372 -26.49 18.76 -10.27
CA ALA A 372 -25.28 18.00 -10.11
C ALA A 372 -24.12 18.57 -10.94
N ARG A 373 -22.89 18.51 -10.39
CA ARG A 373 -21.65 18.86 -11.07
C ARG A 373 -20.53 17.85 -10.79
N MET A 374 -19.65 17.72 -11.76
CA MET A 374 -18.40 16.96 -11.55
C MET A 374 -17.45 17.76 -10.66
N PRO A 375 -16.57 17.08 -9.88
CA PRO A 375 -15.66 17.76 -8.98
C PRO A 375 -14.83 18.85 -9.67
N HIS A 376 -14.20 18.59 -10.81
CA HIS A 376 -13.37 19.55 -11.54
C HIS A 376 -14.10 20.82 -12.01
N GLU A 377 -15.43 20.80 -12.11
CA GLU A 377 -16.27 21.94 -12.48
C GLU A 377 -16.72 22.74 -11.26
N SER A 378 -16.49 22.24 -10.06
CA SER A 378 -17.15 22.72 -8.82
C SER A 378 -16.26 23.60 -7.97
N GLN A 379 -15.00 23.83 -8.38
CA GLN A 379 -14.02 24.67 -7.66
C GLN A 379 -14.59 26.02 -7.18
N PRO A 380 -15.40 26.74 -7.99
CA PRO A 380 -15.92 28.04 -7.56
C PRO A 380 -16.87 27.99 -6.34
N ALA A 381 -17.50 26.81 -6.08
CA ALA A 381 -18.42 26.65 -4.96
C ALA A 381 -17.71 26.47 -3.61
N PHE A 382 -16.41 26.12 -3.62
CA PHE A 382 -15.57 25.89 -2.42
C PHE A 382 -14.59 27.03 -2.17
N GLY A 383 -14.58 28.07 -2.99
CA GLY A 383 -13.79 29.28 -2.77
C GLY A 383 -14.39 30.17 -1.68
N GLY A 384 -13.55 30.84 -0.89
CA GLY A 384 -13.97 31.68 0.24
C GLY A 384 -14.62 33.02 -0.11
N GLY A 385 -15.38 33.13 -1.21
CA GLY A 385 -16.02 34.36 -1.65
C GLY A 385 -17.37 34.11 -2.32
N VAL A 386 -18.08 35.22 -2.71
CA VAL A 386 -19.31 35.12 -3.51
C VAL A 386 -18.91 34.77 -4.95
N GLY A 387 -18.72 33.48 -5.19
CA GLY A 387 -18.39 32.93 -6.52
C GLY A 387 -19.61 32.89 -7.43
N SER A 388 -19.38 32.50 -8.70
CA SER A 388 -20.43 32.28 -9.69
C SER A 388 -21.32 31.07 -9.36
N MET A 389 -20.86 30.20 -8.46
CA MET A 389 -21.53 28.96 -8.02
C MET A 389 -21.51 28.83 -6.52
N GLN A 390 -22.57 28.27 -5.93
CA GLN A 390 -22.73 28.04 -4.50
C GLN A 390 -23.31 26.64 -4.27
N LEU A 391 -23.22 26.14 -3.03
CA LEU A 391 -23.88 24.90 -2.64
C LEU A 391 -25.39 25.18 -2.44
N ALA A 392 -26.22 24.46 -3.17
CA ALA A 392 -27.68 24.40 -2.96
C ALA A 392 -28.05 23.37 -1.89
N TRP A 393 -27.27 22.27 -1.81
CA TRP A 393 -27.35 21.26 -0.76
C TRP A 393 -25.97 21.13 -0.11
N PRO A 394 -25.87 21.17 1.22
CA PRO A 394 -24.57 21.07 1.91
C PRO A 394 -23.94 19.69 1.69
N VAL A 395 -22.63 19.58 1.89
CA VAL A 395 -21.92 18.31 1.87
C VAL A 395 -22.42 17.46 3.04
N ALA A 396 -23.22 16.43 2.74
CA ALA A 396 -23.86 15.55 3.72
C ALA A 396 -23.42 14.09 3.49
N GLU A 397 -22.98 13.42 4.55
CA GLU A 397 -22.59 12.01 4.47
C GLU A 397 -23.82 11.12 4.25
N ILE A 398 -23.70 10.17 3.34
CA ILE A 398 -24.68 9.08 3.20
C ILE A 398 -24.15 7.92 4.07
N ASP A 399 -24.87 7.56 5.12
CA ASP A 399 -24.48 6.46 6.01
C ASP A 399 -24.32 5.15 5.21
N PRO A 400 -23.10 4.59 5.14
CA PRO A 400 -22.88 3.37 4.35
C PRO A 400 -23.54 2.13 4.95
N THR A 401 -23.90 2.16 6.24
CA THR A 401 -24.55 1.05 6.95
C THR A 401 -26.07 1.16 6.91
N ASP A 402 -26.61 2.37 6.83
CA ASP A 402 -28.05 2.62 6.75
C ASP A 402 -28.36 3.82 5.82
N PRO A 403 -28.40 3.62 4.51
CA PRO A 403 -28.70 4.69 3.55
C PRO A 403 -30.20 5.06 3.47
N GLN A 404 -31.04 4.58 4.41
CA GLN A 404 -32.49 4.71 4.34
C GLN A 404 -32.96 6.16 4.34
N GLU A 405 -32.34 7.05 5.13
CA GLU A 405 -32.68 8.47 5.13
C GLU A 405 -32.52 9.10 3.74
N PHE A 406 -31.39 8.83 3.07
CA PHE A 406 -31.13 9.28 1.71
C PHE A 406 -32.16 8.69 0.74
N ILE A 407 -32.40 7.37 0.79
CA ILE A 407 -33.35 6.66 -0.10
C ILE A 407 -34.76 7.23 0.06
N GLN A 408 -35.27 7.30 1.29
CA GLN A 408 -36.64 7.74 1.56
C GLN A 408 -36.87 9.19 1.09
N ARG A 409 -35.94 10.10 1.32
CA ARG A 409 -36.01 11.48 0.87
C ARG A 409 -36.10 11.58 -0.66
N TRP A 410 -35.33 10.80 -1.41
CA TRP A 410 -35.39 10.79 -2.86
C TRP A 410 -36.69 10.13 -3.37
N LEU A 411 -37.23 9.12 -2.70
CA LEU A 411 -38.50 8.50 -3.02
C LEU A 411 -39.69 9.46 -2.77
N GLU A 412 -39.65 10.22 -1.68
CA GLU A 412 -40.63 11.28 -1.42
C GLU A 412 -40.64 12.34 -2.54
N TRP A 413 -39.46 12.83 -2.93
CA TRP A 413 -39.36 13.76 -4.05
C TRP A 413 -39.83 13.16 -5.38
N PHE A 414 -39.53 11.89 -5.64
CA PHE A 414 -40.00 11.20 -6.86
C PHE A 414 -41.50 11.04 -6.87
N ALA A 415 -42.12 10.70 -5.76
CA ALA A 415 -43.57 10.61 -5.62
C ALA A 415 -44.23 11.97 -5.80
N ASP A 416 -43.71 13.02 -5.22
CA ASP A 416 -44.23 14.38 -5.39
C ASP A 416 -44.05 14.90 -6.81
N ALA A 417 -42.95 14.58 -7.46
CA ALA A 417 -42.75 14.89 -8.88
C ALA A 417 -43.76 14.16 -9.77
N ALA A 418 -44.00 12.87 -9.54
CA ALA A 418 -44.97 12.07 -10.26
C ALA A 418 -46.41 12.60 -10.09
N ALA A 419 -46.71 13.14 -8.91
CA ALA A 419 -48.02 13.75 -8.62
C ALA A 419 -48.10 15.25 -9.01
N GLY A 420 -47.06 15.84 -9.60
CA GLY A 420 -47.01 17.26 -9.97
C GLY A 420 -46.97 18.23 -8.78
N ARG A 421 -46.53 17.76 -7.63
CA ARG A 421 -46.49 18.54 -6.36
C ARG A 421 -45.08 18.89 -5.91
N LEU A 422 -44.04 18.43 -6.60
CA LEU A 422 -42.65 18.74 -6.22
C LEU A 422 -42.46 20.25 -6.22
N GLN A 423 -42.06 20.80 -5.05
CA GLN A 423 -41.90 22.24 -4.87
C GLN A 423 -40.40 22.62 -5.04
N ARG A 424 -40.20 23.88 -5.48
CA ARG A 424 -38.87 24.48 -5.49
C ARG A 424 -38.39 24.69 -4.04
N PRO A 425 -37.07 24.53 -3.76
CA PRO A 425 -36.52 24.81 -2.45
C PRO A 425 -36.83 26.24 -2.00
N SER A 426 -37.37 26.41 -0.78
CA SER A 426 -37.71 27.68 -0.20
C SER A 426 -36.53 28.37 0.52
N THR A 427 -35.51 27.61 0.91
CA THR A 427 -34.27 28.10 1.57
C THR A 427 -33.04 27.68 0.79
N ARG A 428 -31.93 28.41 0.89
CA ARG A 428 -30.68 28.12 0.16
C ARG A 428 -29.46 28.44 1.03
N PRO A 429 -28.57 27.51 1.28
CA PRO A 429 -28.73 26.07 0.99
C PRO A 429 -29.99 25.51 1.65
N GLU A 430 -30.49 24.42 1.08
CA GLU A 430 -31.59 23.68 1.71
C GLU A 430 -31.12 23.20 3.08
N GLN A 431 -31.89 23.51 4.12
CA GLN A 431 -31.64 22.94 5.46
C GLN A 431 -32.50 21.70 5.59
N GLU A 432 -31.95 20.66 6.22
CA GLU A 432 -32.76 19.55 6.70
C GLU A 432 -33.91 20.11 7.51
N ALA A 433 -35.15 19.80 7.10
CA ALA A 433 -36.30 20.15 7.90
C ALA A 433 -36.11 19.43 9.25
N GLN A 434 -35.79 20.19 10.31
CA GLN A 434 -35.87 19.68 11.68
C GLN A 434 -37.28 19.14 11.85
N ARG A 435 -37.43 17.83 11.75
CA ARG A 435 -38.67 17.15 12.16
C ARG A 435 -38.82 17.35 13.66
N THR A 436 -39.44 18.45 14.03
CA THR A 436 -40.03 18.61 15.38
C THR A 436 -41.11 17.54 15.48
N HIS A 437 -40.78 16.41 16.13
CA HIS A 437 -41.80 15.53 16.67
C HIS A 437 -42.71 16.35 17.59
N ARG A 438 -43.91 16.58 17.13
CA ARG A 438 -45.07 16.87 17.99
C ARG A 438 -45.96 15.66 18.09
#